data_5e43c7d7287216b394e3bc85030b054f
#
_entry.id   5e43c7d7287216b394e3bc85030b054f
#
_cell.length_a   1.000
_cell.length_b   1.000
_cell.length_c   1.000
_cell.angle_alpha   90.00
_cell.angle_beta   90.00
_cell.angle_gamma   90.00
#
_symmetry.space_group_name_H-M   'P 1'
#
loop_
_entity.id
_entity.type
_entity.pdbx_description
1 polymer ?
#
loop_
_entity_poly.entity_id
_entity_poly.type
_entity_poly.pdbx_seq_one_letter_code
_entity_poly.pdbx_strand_id
1 'polypeptide(L)'
;MGKNIALLYMSAYFAQPAPEGSKNRFLRTQTNEAAVSALWKDPASRPDKIVALCSDTVRTKPTVPAADGSGNKVPTLEYFRDEFLKQLGVQPEQLVAVSVPDSMEEADQTRAISAVLEQVAENDNLYIDLSGGMRDTA
;
A
#
# COMPACT_ATOMS: atom_id res chain seq x y z
N MET A 1 -6.09 25.50 -2.08
CA MET A 1 -4.86 24.72 -2.17
C MET A 1 -5.17 23.24 -2.35
N GLY A 2 -4.42 22.59 -3.19
CA GLY A 2 -4.62 21.18 -3.46
C GLY A 2 -4.14 20.29 -2.33
N LYS A 3 -4.63 19.06 -2.34
CA LYS A 3 -4.20 18.02 -1.41
C LYS A 3 -3.16 17.14 -2.06
N ASN A 4 -2.37 16.47 -1.23
CA ASN A 4 -1.46 15.44 -1.69
C ASN A 4 -2.16 14.11 -1.57
N ILE A 5 -2.29 13.39 -2.68
CA ILE A 5 -2.96 12.11 -2.74
C ILE A 5 -1.98 11.04 -3.22
N ALA A 6 -1.82 9.98 -2.46
CA ALA A 6 -1.01 8.84 -2.86
C ALA A 6 -1.94 7.72 -3.32
N LEU A 7 -1.77 7.26 -4.55
CA LEU A 7 -2.50 6.14 -5.10
C LEU A 7 -1.55 4.94 -5.15
N LEU A 8 -1.91 3.89 -4.43
CA LEU A 8 -1.09 2.69 -4.33
C LEU A 8 -1.82 1.51 -4.92
N TYR A 9 -1.14 0.74 -5.75
CA TYR A 9 -1.61 -0.60 -6.10
C TYR A 9 -0.94 -1.55 -5.12
N MET A 10 -1.70 -2.09 -4.18
CA MET A 10 -1.14 -2.86 -3.07
C MET A 10 -0.66 -4.24 -3.51
N SER A 11 0.54 -4.58 -3.05
CA SER A 11 1.11 -5.91 -3.26
C SER A 11 0.82 -6.81 -2.06
N ALA A 12 0.53 -8.08 -2.34
CA ALA A 12 0.44 -9.08 -1.27
C ALA A 12 1.82 -9.57 -0.83
N TYR A 13 2.88 -9.18 -1.52
CA TYR A 13 4.22 -9.59 -1.16
C TYR A 13 4.69 -8.93 0.12
N PHE A 14 5.29 -9.75 1.00
CA PHE A 14 5.77 -9.29 2.28
C PHE A 14 7.13 -9.93 2.55
N ALA A 15 8.16 -9.09 2.70
CA ALA A 15 9.50 -9.58 2.96
C ALA A 15 9.66 -9.98 4.42
N GLN A 16 10.16 -11.19 4.65
CA GLN A 16 10.43 -11.68 5.99
C GLN A 16 11.85 -11.28 6.41
N PRO A 17 12.08 -11.08 7.71
CA PRO A 17 13.44 -10.87 8.20
C PRO A 17 14.31 -12.08 7.86
N ALA A 18 15.56 -11.81 7.51
CA ALA A 18 16.52 -12.88 7.32
C ALA A 18 16.83 -13.58 8.66
N PRO A 19 17.30 -14.84 8.62
CA PRO A 19 17.66 -15.53 9.86
C PRO A 19 18.67 -14.75 10.68
N GLU A 20 18.62 -14.93 11.98
CA GLU A 20 19.56 -14.31 12.90
C GLU A 20 20.99 -14.65 12.50
N GLY A 21 21.87 -13.66 12.56
CA GLY A 21 23.26 -13.83 12.16
C GLY A 21 23.53 -13.53 10.71
N SER A 22 22.49 -13.36 9.90
CA SER A 22 22.65 -12.99 8.50
C SER A 22 23.07 -11.52 8.40
N LYS A 23 24.00 -11.23 7.49
CA LYS A 23 24.43 -9.85 7.25
C LYS A 23 23.35 -9.01 6.57
N ASN A 24 22.45 -9.64 5.84
CA ASN A 24 21.42 -8.97 5.08
C ASN A 24 20.05 -9.18 5.74
N ARG A 25 19.93 -8.71 6.96
CA ARG A 25 18.66 -8.79 7.66
C ARG A 25 17.73 -7.71 7.14
N PHE A 26 16.63 -8.14 6.56
CA PHE A 26 15.58 -7.21 6.14
C PHE A 26 14.61 -7.02 7.29
N LEU A 27 14.18 -5.80 7.48
CA LEU A 27 13.07 -5.54 8.37
C LEU A 27 11.80 -6.10 7.72
N ARG A 28 10.78 -6.35 8.55
CA ARG A 28 9.48 -6.74 8.02
C ARG A 28 8.97 -5.59 7.14
N THR A 29 8.80 -5.85 5.87
CA THR A 29 8.34 -4.82 4.95
C THR A 29 7.40 -5.37 3.89
N GLN A 30 6.44 -4.54 3.53
CA GLN A 30 5.54 -4.77 2.42
C GLN A 30 5.97 -3.86 1.26
N THR A 31 5.74 -4.28 0.03
CA THR A 31 6.29 -3.62 -1.17
C THR A 31 6.02 -2.11 -1.24
N ASN A 32 4.84 -1.66 -0.82
CA ASN A 32 4.45 -0.25 -0.97
C ASN A 32 4.98 0.66 0.14
N GLU A 33 5.60 0.13 1.18
CA GLU A 33 6.05 0.94 2.31
C GLU A 33 7.11 1.96 1.93
N ALA A 34 8.03 1.57 1.06
CA ALA A 34 9.12 2.46 0.68
C ALA A 34 8.62 3.75 0.03
N ALA A 35 7.65 3.63 -0.87
CA ALA A 35 7.10 4.80 -1.56
C ALA A 35 6.39 5.72 -0.58
N VAL A 36 5.58 5.17 0.32
CA VAL A 36 4.85 5.98 1.30
C VAL A 36 5.81 6.63 2.28
N SER A 37 6.82 5.90 2.75
CA SER A 37 7.83 6.45 3.66
C SER A 37 8.57 7.62 3.03
N ALA A 38 8.93 7.49 1.76
CA ALA A 38 9.62 8.57 1.05
C ALA A 38 8.76 9.83 0.97
N LEU A 39 7.46 9.68 0.67
CA LEU A 39 6.55 10.81 0.60
C LEU A 39 6.32 11.43 1.99
N TRP A 40 6.32 10.62 3.03
CA TRP A 40 6.03 11.09 4.39
C TRP A 40 7.14 11.92 5.01
N LYS A 41 8.37 11.71 4.57
CA LYS A 41 9.53 12.43 5.12
C LYS A 41 9.49 13.93 4.90
N ASP A 42 8.93 14.36 3.78
CA ASP A 42 8.88 15.79 3.43
C ASP A 42 7.46 16.30 3.62
N PRO A 43 7.23 17.30 4.49
CA PRO A 43 5.89 17.85 4.67
C PRO A 43 5.24 18.32 3.37
N ALA A 44 6.04 18.75 2.38
CA ALA A 44 5.51 19.21 1.11
C ALA A 44 4.90 18.08 0.27
N SER A 45 5.41 16.87 0.41
CA SER A 45 4.90 15.71 -0.34
C SER A 45 4.05 14.77 0.51
N ARG A 46 3.97 15.01 1.81
CA ARG A 46 3.25 14.12 2.72
C ARG A 46 1.79 13.99 2.32
N PRO A 47 1.30 12.76 2.09
CA PRO A 47 -0.08 12.57 1.65
C PRO A 47 -1.10 13.02 2.67
N ASP A 48 -2.11 13.74 2.20
CA ASP A 48 -3.30 14.04 2.98
C ASP A 48 -4.27 12.87 2.92
N LYS A 49 -4.18 12.08 1.85
CA LYS A 49 -5.04 10.95 1.62
C LYS A 49 -4.25 9.86 0.90
N ILE A 50 -4.46 8.63 1.32
CA ILE A 50 -3.85 7.46 0.68
C ILE A 50 -4.99 6.60 0.14
N VAL A 51 -4.99 6.36 -1.17
CA VAL A 51 -5.95 5.49 -1.81
C VAL A 51 -5.24 4.19 -2.18
N ALA A 52 -5.67 3.09 -1.59
CA ALA A 52 -5.06 1.78 -1.79
C ALA A 52 -5.97 0.90 -2.63
N LEU A 53 -5.50 0.49 -3.81
CA LEU A 53 -6.19 -0.49 -4.63
C LEU A 53 -5.82 -1.87 -4.12
N CYS A 54 -6.80 -2.59 -3.61
CA CYS A 54 -6.59 -3.84 -2.90
C CYS A 54 -7.33 -4.99 -3.57
N SER A 55 -6.57 -6.01 -3.98
CA SER A 55 -7.16 -7.24 -4.46
C SER A 55 -7.81 -7.99 -3.29
N ASP A 56 -8.59 -9.02 -3.60
CA ASP A 56 -9.20 -9.85 -2.58
C ASP A 56 -8.14 -10.47 -1.67
N THR A 57 -7.02 -10.92 -2.27
CA THR A 57 -5.90 -11.48 -1.50
C THR A 57 -5.36 -10.49 -0.48
N VAL A 58 -5.15 -9.24 -0.90
CA VAL A 58 -4.62 -8.21 0.00
C VAL A 58 -5.61 -7.88 1.13
N ARG A 59 -6.90 -7.87 0.82
CA ARG A 59 -7.92 -7.48 1.79
C ARG A 59 -8.27 -8.57 2.79
N THR A 60 -8.29 -9.82 2.35
CA THR A 60 -8.92 -10.87 3.15
C THR A 60 -8.04 -12.06 3.49
N LYS A 61 -7.01 -12.37 2.70
CA LYS A 61 -6.21 -13.56 2.95
C LYS A 61 -5.09 -13.30 3.95
N PRO A 62 -5.05 -14.04 5.06
CA PRO A 62 -4.01 -13.86 6.07
C PRO A 62 -2.67 -14.35 5.54
N THR A 63 -1.79 -13.43 5.20
CA THR A 63 -0.48 -13.75 4.62
C THR A 63 0.68 -13.14 5.39
N VAL A 64 0.42 -12.17 6.27
CA VAL A 64 1.47 -11.45 7.00
C VAL A 64 1.48 -11.94 8.44
N PRO A 65 2.64 -12.38 8.96
CA PRO A 65 2.72 -12.78 10.37
C PRO A 65 2.36 -11.63 11.29
N ALA A 66 1.50 -11.90 12.27
CA ALA A 66 1.11 -10.89 13.24
C ALA A 66 2.29 -10.47 14.10
N ALA A 67 2.29 -9.20 14.49
CA ALA A 67 3.39 -8.63 15.27
C ALA A 67 3.47 -9.15 16.69
N ASP A 68 2.40 -9.78 17.19
CA ASP A 68 2.32 -10.25 18.57
C ASP A 68 3.11 -11.53 18.85
N GLY A 69 3.72 -12.13 17.83
CA GLY A 69 4.49 -13.36 18.01
C GLY A 69 3.65 -14.62 18.20
N SER A 70 2.35 -14.54 18.01
CA SER A 70 1.44 -15.66 18.24
C SER A 70 1.52 -16.76 17.17
N GLY A 71 2.16 -16.46 16.03
CA GLY A 71 2.14 -17.36 14.89
C GLY A 71 0.92 -17.18 13.99
N ASN A 72 -0.02 -16.34 14.39
CA ASN A 72 -1.16 -15.98 13.57
C ASN A 72 -0.74 -15.10 12.42
N LYS A 73 -1.58 -15.07 11.38
CA LYS A 73 -1.34 -14.20 10.23
C LYS A 73 -2.52 -13.26 10.05
N VAL A 74 -2.25 -12.12 9.43
CA VAL A 74 -3.27 -11.12 9.13
C VAL A 74 -3.20 -10.75 7.65
N PRO A 75 -4.29 -10.22 7.07
CA PRO A 75 -4.25 -9.73 5.70
C PRO A 75 -3.27 -8.57 5.53
N THR A 76 -2.69 -8.46 4.34
CA THR A 76 -1.73 -7.39 4.05
C THR A 76 -2.31 -5.99 4.33
N LEU A 77 -3.56 -5.77 3.96
CA LEU A 77 -4.20 -4.47 4.20
C LEU A 77 -4.27 -4.13 5.69
N GLU A 78 -4.61 -5.12 6.52
CA GLU A 78 -4.67 -4.91 7.97
C GLU A 78 -3.30 -4.56 8.53
N TYR A 79 -2.27 -5.28 8.11
CA TYR A 79 -0.89 -4.98 8.50
C TYR A 79 -0.51 -3.55 8.09
N PHE A 80 -0.77 -3.21 6.84
CA PHE A 80 -0.39 -1.91 6.30
C PHE A 80 -1.05 -0.77 7.06
N ARG A 81 -2.35 -0.90 7.31
CA ARG A 81 -3.13 0.11 8.01
C ARG A 81 -2.79 0.20 9.50
N ASP A 82 -2.78 -0.95 10.18
CA ASP A 82 -2.75 -0.97 11.65
C ASP A 82 -1.34 -1.00 12.23
N GLU A 83 -0.35 -1.39 11.44
CA GLU A 83 1.05 -1.37 11.87
C GLU A 83 1.84 -0.29 11.16
N PHE A 84 1.97 -0.38 9.84
CA PHE A 84 2.84 0.54 9.12
C PHE A 84 2.35 1.99 9.15
N LEU A 85 1.15 2.24 8.68
CA LEU A 85 0.62 3.60 8.61
C LEU A 85 0.44 4.21 10.00
N LYS A 86 0.04 3.39 10.95
CA LYS A 86 -0.13 3.85 12.32
C LYS A 86 1.19 4.34 12.91
N GLN A 87 2.28 3.63 12.64
CA GLN A 87 3.61 4.03 13.12
C GLN A 87 4.10 5.32 12.47
N LEU A 88 3.70 5.57 11.23
CA LEU A 88 4.01 6.84 10.58
C LEU A 88 3.22 8.02 11.11
N GLY A 89 2.10 7.76 11.76
CA GLY A 89 1.20 8.80 12.22
C GLY A 89 0.04 9.10 11.29
N VAL A 90 -0.19 8.22 10.30
CA VAL A 90 -1.33 8.35 9.39
C VAL A 90 -2.61 7.97 10.14
N GLN A 91 -3.62 8.81 10.05
CA GLN A 91 -4.91 8.54 10.69
C GLN A 91 -5.71 7.55 9.84
N PRO A 92 -6.54 6.70 10.47
CA PRO A 92 -7.35 5.73 9.72
C PRO A 92 -8.24 6.37 8.65
N GLU A 93 -8.74 7.56 8.91
CA GLU A 93 -9.62 8.27 7.97
C GLU A 93 -8.90 8.69 6.70
N GLN A 94 -7.57 8.77 6.74
CA GLN A 94 -6.77 9.18 5.59
C GLN A 94 -6.54 8.04 4.60
N LEU A 95 -6.84 6.81 5.01
CA LEU A 95 -6.69 5.65 4.13
C LEU A 95 -8.05 5.26 3.55
N VAL A 96 -8.10 5.17 2.23
CA VAL A 96 -9.28 4.70 1.50
C VAL A 96 -8.89 3.43 0.76
N ALA A 97 -9.49 2.31 1.13
CA ALA A 97 -9.24 1.04 0.45
C ALA A 97 -10.29 0.83 -0.64
N VAL A 98 -9.82 0.57 -1.86
CA VAL A 98 -10.67 0.32 -3.01
C VAL A 98 -10.47 -1.12 -3.46
N SER A 99 -11.54 -1.87 -3.58
CA SER A 99 -11.48 -3.27 -3.98
C SER A 99 -11.28 -3.41 -5.48
N VAL A 100 -10.34 -4.27 -5.87
CA VAL A 100 -10.10 -4.58 -7.28
C VAL A 100 -10.01 -6.10 -7.41
N PRO A 101 -10.26 -6.67 -8.62
CA PRO A 101 -10.14 -8.11 -8.82
C PRO A 101 -8.70 -8.62 -8.64
N ASP A 102 -8.54 -9.86 -8.17
CA ASP A 102 -7.22 -10.50 -8.05
C ASP A 102 -6.54 -10.67 -9.39
N SER A 103 -7.30 -11.16 -10.38
CA SER A 103 -6.81 -11.32 -11.73
C SER A 103 -7.28 -10.15 -12.54
N MET A 104 -6.41 -9.19 -12.68
CA MET A 104 -6.78 -7.94 -13.33
C MET A 104 -6.12 -7.82 -14.68
N GLU A 105 -6.92 -7.74 -15.72
CA GLU A 105 -6.42 -7.44 -17.05
C GLU A 105 -6.10 -5.95 -17.15
N GLU A 106 -5.29 -5.59 -18.12
CA GLU A 106 -4.85 -4.22 -18.32
C GLU A 106 -6.03 -3.23 -18.40
N ALA A 107 -7.09 -3.63 -19.11
CA ALA A 107 -8.29 -2.80 -19.23
C ALA A 107 -8.95 -2.53 -17.88
N ASP A 108 -8.98 -3.54 -17.00
CA ASP A 108 -9.57 -3.40 -15.68
C ASP A 108 -8.72 -2.53 -14.77
N GLN A 109 -7.40 -2.64 -14.88
CA GLN A 109 -6.47 -1.80 -14.14
C GLN A 109 -6.64 -0.34 -14.54
N THR A 110 -6.72 -0.07 -15.84
CA THR A 110 -6.91 1.28 -16.35
C THR A 110 -8.23 1.86 -15.85
N ARG A 111 -9.29 1.05 -15.85
CA ARG A 111 -10.61 1.48 -15.40
C ARG A 111 -10.61 1.82 -13.92
N ALA A 112 -9.97 0.99 -13.10
CA ALA A 112 -9.89 1.22 -11.66
C ALA A 112 -9.12 2.50 -11.35
N ILE A 113 -7.99 2.70 -12.02
CA ILE A 113 -7.19 3.90 -11.84
C ILE A 113 -7.97 5.14 -12.30
N SER A 114 -8.65 5.05 -13.44
CA SER A 114 -9.46 6.17 -13.96
C SER A 114 -10.56 6.55 -12.99
N ALA A 115 -11.21 5.58 -12.36
CA ALA A 115 -12.26 5.86 -11.39
C ALA A 115 -11.73 6.61 -10.18
N VAL A 116 -10.51 6.30 -9.75
CA VAL A 116 -9.87 7.04 -8.66
C VAL A 116 -9.49 8.45 -9.10
N LEU A 117 -8.94 8.58 -10.31
CA LEU A 117 -8.51 9.88 -10.82
C LEU A 117 -9.66 10.87 -10.96
N GLU A 118 -10.87 10.38 -11.23
CA GLU A 118 -12.06 11.24 -11.28
C GLU A 118 -12.35 11.92 -9.96
N GLN A 119 -11.86 11.38 -8.86
CA GLN A 119 -12.06 11.95 -7.53
C GLN A 119 -10.97 12.94 -7.14
N VAL A 120 -9.94 13.08 -7.99
CA VAL A 120 -8.83 13.97 -7.72
C VAL A 120 -9.14 15.35 -8.31
N ALA A 121 -9.05 16.38 -7.47
CA ALA A 121 -9.30 17.74 -7.92
C ALA A 121 -8.13 18.26 -8.77
N GLU A 122 -8.42 19.23 -9.62
CA GLU A 122 -7.44 19.79 -10.56
C GLU A 122 -6.15 20.27 -9.89
N ASN A 123 -6.27 20.82 -8.69
CA ASN A 123 -5.12 21.36 -7.97
C ASN A 123 -4.45 20.38 -7.04
N ASP A 124 -4.91 19.13 -6.99
CA ASP A 124 -4.31 18.13 -6.14
C ASP A 124 -3.02 17.60 -6.75
N ASN A 125 -2.08 17.22 -5.89
CA ASN A 125 -0.87 16.54 -6.30
C ASN A 125 -1.11 15.04 -6.17
N LEU A 126 -0.85 14.30 -7.24
CA LEU A 126 -1.07 12.86 -7.26
C LEU A 126 0.25 12.12 -7.39
N TYR A 127 0.51 11.23 -6.44
CA TYR A 127 1.67 10.35 -6.45
C TYR A 127 1.18 8.92 -6.63
N ILE A 128 1.71 8.22 -7.62
CA ILE A 128 1.24 6.89 -7.98
C ILE A 128 2.33 5.86 -7.77
N ASP A 129 2.02 4.81 -7.01
CA ASP A 129 2.89 3.66 -6.84
C ASP A 129 2.16 2.42 -7.34
N LEU A 130 2.55 1.91 -8.50
CA LEU A 130 1.96 0.74 -9.12
C LEU A 130 2.82 -0.52 -8.96
N SER A 131 3.86 -0.45 -8.15
CA SER A 131 4.82 -1.54 -8.00
C SER A 131 4.19 -2.85 -7.52
N GLY A 132 3.05 -2.78 -6.86
CA GLY A 132 2.39 -3.97 -6.33
C GLY A 132 1.51 -4.72 -7.31
N GLY A 133 1.07 -4.08 -8.39
CA GLY A 133 0.04 -4.68 -9.23
C GLY A 133 0.31 -4.67 -10.71
N MET A 134 1.02 -3.67 -11.19
CA MET A 134 1.31 -3.54 -12.61
C MET A 134 2.64 -4.19 -12.95
N ARG A 135 2.92 -5.31 -12.33
CA ARG A 135 4.08 -6.05 -12.72
C ARG A 135 3.89 -6.49 -14.15
N ASP A 136 4.86 -6.14 -14.92
CA ASP A 136 4.86 -6.57 -16.29
C ASP A 136 4.81 -8.08 -16.34
N THR A 137 3.76 -8.57 -16.92
CA THR A 137 3.58 -9.98 -17.12
C THR A 137 4.19 -10.46 -18.41
N ALA A 138 4.72 -9.54 -19.14
CA ALA A 138 5.38 -9.89 -20.42
C ALA A 138 6.65 -10.67 -20.21
#